data_ce8397f03180e549cb21ccc574565af4
#
_entry.id   ce8397f03180e549cb21ccc574565af4
#
_cell.length_a   1.000
_cell.length_b   1.000
_cell.length_c   1.000
_cell.angle_alpha   90.00
_cell.angle_beta   90.00
_cell.angle_gamma   90.00
#
_symmetry.space_group_name_H-M   'P 1'
#
loop_
_entity.id
_entity.type
_entity.pdbx_description
1 polymer ?
#
loop_
_entity_poly.entity_id
_entity_poly.type
_entity_poly.pdbx_seq_one_letter_code
_entity_poly.pdbx_strand_id
1 'polypeptide(L)'
;MTYLFLAAAIVLEVIATSFLKATAGFTKIAPSLVVAVSYAGAFYCLSRALADIPIGIAYAIWAGAGVALITLLAWLFYGQRLDWAAITGIGLIVAGVAVIKICSSAT
;
A
#
# COMPACT_ATOMS: atom_id res chain seq x y z
N MET A 1 -0.67 -16.30 -9.43
CA MET A 1 0.03 -16.26 -8.12
C MET A 1 0.78 -14.95 -7.90
N THR A 2 1.38 -14.39 -8.95
CA THR A 2 2.17 -13.17 -8.84
C THR A 2 1.37 -12.00 -8.27
N TYR A 3 0.15 -11.77 -8.77
CA TYR A 3 -0.68 -10.67 -8.26
C TYR A 3 -1.22 -10.94 -6.86
N LEU A 4 -1.28 -12.21 -6.45
CA LEU A 4 -1.59 -12.54 -5.05
C LEU A 4 -0.46 -12.09 -4.12
N PHE A 5 0.80 -12.29 -4.52
CA PHE A 5 1.92 -11.78 -3.74
C PHE A 5 1.91 -10.26 -3.68
N LEU A 6 1.61 -9.59 -4.78
CA LEU A 6 1.53 -8.14 -4.80
C LEU A 6 0.38 -7.65 -3.91
N ALA A 7 -0.79 -8.27 -3.98
CA ALA A 7 -1.93 -7.93 -3.13
C ALA A 7 -1.61 -8.16 -1.65
N ALA A 8 -0.96 -9.27 -1.32
CA ALA A 8 -0.55 -9.55 0.06
C ALA A 8 0.46 -8.51 0.56
N ALA A 9 1.40 -8.11 -0.29
CA ALA A 9 2.36 -7.06 0.05
C ALA A 9 1.66 -5.75 0.36
N ILE A 10 0.68 -5.36 -0.44
CA ILE A 10 -0.08 -4.13 -0.25
C ILE A 10 -0.86 -4.18 1.06
N VAL A 11 -1.56 -5.28 1.34
CA VAL A 11 -2.34 -5.44 2.57
C VAL A 11 -1.43 -5.38 3.80
N LEU A 12 -0.31 -6.08 3.78
CA LEU A 12 0.64 -6.07 4.90
C LEU A 12 1.26 -4.69 5.10
N GLU A 13 1.58 -4.00 4.02
CA GLU A 13 2.12 -2.64 4.09
C GLU A 13 1.10 -1.68 4.68
N VAL A 14 -0.18 -1.79 4.28
CA VAL A 14 -1.25 -0.95 4.81
C VAL A 14 -1.45 -1.21 6.30
N ILE A 15 -1.40 -2.47 6.74
CA ILE A 15 -1.46 -2.81 8.16
C ILE A 15 -0.30 -2.15 8.91
N ALA A 16 0.93 -2.31 8.41
CA ALA A 16 2.11 -1.72 9.04
C ALA A 16 1.99 -0.21 9.16
N THR A 17 1.64 0.46 8.07
CA THR A 17 1.53 1.92 8.04
C THR A 17 0.42 2.41 8.96
N SER A 18 -0.71 1.67 9.04
CA SER A 18 -1.82 2.02 9.93
C SER A 18 -1.42 2.01 11.40
N PHE A 19 -0.53 1.09 11.79
CA PHE A 19 -0.06 0.98 13.17
C PHE A 19 1.17 1.84 13.46
N LEU A 20 1.76 2.44 12.45
CA LEU A 20 3.03 3.16 12.59
C LEU A 20 2.93 4.29 13.62
N LYS A 21 1.85 5.06 13.58
CA LYS A 21 1.64 6.15 14.53
C LYS A 21 1.53 5.63 15.97
N ALA A 22 0.92 4.45 16.15
CA ALA A 22 0.75 3.85 17.47
C ALA A 22 2.06 3.41 18.11
N THR A 23 3.15 3.27 17.33
CA THR A 23 4.47 2.90 17.86
C THR A 23 5.10 4.03 18.67
N ALA A 24 4.63 5.25 18.51
CA ALA A 24 5.20 6.45 19.16
C ALA A 24 6.73 6.52 18.97
N GLY A 25 7.19 6.43 17.73
CA GLY A 25 8.61 6.42 17.41
C GLY A 25 9.31 5.11 17.77
N PHE A 26 8.56 4.01 17.72
CA PHE A 26 9.05 2.66 18.07
C PHE A 26 9.42 2.52 19.56
N THR A 27 8.77 3.32 20.40
CA THR A 27 8.96 3.22 21.85
C THR A 27 8.00 2.22 22.49
N LYS A 28 6.88 1.90 21.81
CA LYS A 28 5.90 0.93 22.31
C LYS A 28 6.13 -0.41 21.63
N ILE A 29 6.33 -1.46 22.44
CA ILE A 29 6.77 -2.77 21.94
C ILE A 29 5.70 -3.45 21.09
N ALA A 30 4.45 -3.53 21.56
CA ALA A 30 3.42 -4.28 20.86
C ALA A 30 3.13 -3.74 19.44
N PRO A 31 2.81 -2.43 19.25
CA PRO A 31 2.62 -1.93 17.90
C PRO A 31 3.90 -1.95 17.06
N SER A 32 5.07 -1.78 17.69
CA SER A 32 6.34 -1.86 16.95
C SER A 32 6.58 -3.25 16.38
N LEU A 33 6.22 -4.31 17.10
CA LEU A 33 6.32 -5.68 16.60
C LEU A 33 5.36 -5.92 15.44
N VAL A 34 4.14 -5.42 15.53
CA VAL A 34 3.16 -5.52 14.44
C VAL A 34 3.72 -4.86 13.18
N VAL A 35 4.26 -3.67 13.31
CA VAL A 35 4.84 -2.92 12.18
C VAL A 35 6.02 -3.70 11.58
N ALA A 36 6.94 -4.16 12.41
CA ALA A 36 8.14 -4.86 11.95
C ALA A 36 7.79 -6.16 11.20
N VAL A 37 6.90 -6.97 11.75
CA VAL A 37 6.48 -8.23 11.12
C VAL A 37 5.71 -7.95 9.84
N SER A 38 4.82 -6.97 9.85
CA SER A 38 4.01 -6.64 8.68
C SER A 38 4.87 -6.12 7.53
N TYR A 39 5.83 -5.23 7.81
CA TYR A 39 6.73 -4.74 6.76
C TYR A 39 7.65 -5.85 6.23
N ALA A 40 8.15 -6.72 7.12
CA ALA A 40 8.96 -7.84 6.69
C ALA A 40 8.19 -8.76 5.73
N GLY A 41 6.95 -9.09 6.09
CA GLY A 41 6.08 -9.88 5.23
C GLY A 41 5.75 -9.17 3.92
N ALA A 42 5.50 -7.86 3.97
CA ALA A 42 5.19 -7.06 2.79
C ALA A 42 6.36 -7.08 1.80
N PHE A 43 7.57 -6.85 2.27
CA PHE A 43 8.74 -6.85 1.39
C PHE A 43 9.08 -8.25 0.87
N TYR A 44 8.86 -9.28 1.66
CA TYR A 44 8.99 -10.65 1.17
C TYR A 44 8.02 -10.91 0.02
N CYS A 45 6.74 -10.60 0.21
CA CYS A 45 5.74 -10.79 -0.83
C CYS A 45 6.03 -9.95 -2.07
N LEU A 46 6.48 -8.71 -1.88
CA LEU A 46 6.86 -7.85 -2.99
C LEU A 46 8.03 -8.45 -3.78
N SER A 47 9.03 -8.99 -3.09
CA SER A 47 10.18 -9.60 -3.77
C SER A 47 9.76 -10.78 -4.63
N ARG A 48 8.76 -11.54 -4.18
CA ARG A 48 8.22 -12.66 -4.96
C ARG A 48 7.44 -12.16 -6.18
N ALA A 49 6.70 -11.06 -6.03
CA ALA A 49 5.96 -10.46 -7.14
C ALA A 49 6.91 -9.93 -8.21
N LEU A 50 8.05 -9.40 -7.82
CA LEU A 50 9.03 -8.83 -8.74
C LEU A 50 9.69 -9.87 -9.66
N ALA A 51 9.51 -11.16 -9.38
CA ALA A 51 10.00 -12.21 -10.27
C ALA A 51 9.31 -12.16 -11.64
N ASP A 52 8.05 -11.72 -11.69
CA ASP A 52 7.25 -11.74 -12.92
C ASP A 52 6.76 -10.37 -13.37
N ILE A 53 6.80 -9.35 -12.52
CA ILE A 53 6.30 -8.01 -12.84
C ILE A 53 7.50 -7.06 -12.86
N PRO A 54 7.64 -6.20 -13.90
CA PRO A 54 8.70 -5.19 -13.91
C PRO A 54 8.60 -4.30 -12.66
N ILE A 55 9.75 -3.94 -12.09
CA ILE A 55 9.79 -3.24 -10.81
C ILE A 55 9.03 -1.91 -10.84
N GLY A 56 9.13 -1.16 -11.93
CA GLY A 56 8.41 0.12 -12.03
C GLY A 56 6.91 -0.06 -12.03
N ILE A 57 6.41 -1.08 -12.71
CA ILE A 57 4.97 -1.38 -12.77
C ILE A 57 4.48 -1.88 -11.42
N ALA A 58 5.22 -2.83 -10.81
CA ALA A 58 4.85 -3.36 -9.50
C ALA A 58 4.81 -2.25 -8.45
N TYR A 59 5.82 -1.38 -8.45
CA TYR A 59 5.90 -0.29 -7.49
C TYR A 59 4.78 0.74 -7.69
N ALA A 60 4.45 1.06 -8.94
CA ALA A 60 3.36 2.00 -9.24
C ALA A 60 2.02 1.46 -8.74
N ILE A 61 1.74 0.17 -8.99
CA ILE A 61 0.50 -0.46 -8.52
C ILE A 61 0.49 -0.51 -6.99
N TRP A 62 1.59 -0.92 -6.39
CA TRP A 62 1.73 -1.01 -4.94
C TRP A 62 1.52 0.35 -4.28
N ALA A 63 2.23 1.38 -4.75
CA ALA A 63 2.12 2.71 -4.18
C ALA A 63 0.72 3.30 -4.35
N GLY A 64 0.14 3.18 -5.55
CA GLY A 64 -1.19 3.71 -5.81
C GLY A 64 -2.27 3.01 -5.00
N ALA A 65 -2.27 1.69 -5.00
CA ALA A 65 -3.25 0.91 -4.23
C ALA A 65 -3.06 1.12 -2.73
N GLY A 66 -1.80 1.20 -2.27
CA GLY A 66 -1.50 1.45 -0.86
C GLY A 66 -2.01 2.81 -0.40
N VAL A 67 -1.76 3.85 -1.19
CA VAL A 67 -2.26 5.21 -0.88
C VAL A 67 -3.78 5.23 -0.81
N ALA A 68 -4.46 4.59 -1.76
CA ALA A 68 -5.92 4.55 -1.76
C ALA A 68 -6.46 3.84 -0.52
N LEU A 69 -5.88 2.68 -0.17
CA LEU A 69 -6.33 1.89 0.98
C LEU A 69 -6.03 2.60 2.29
N ILE A 70 -4.83 3.16 2.47
CA ILE A 70 -4.48 3.83 3.72
C ILE A 70 -5.33 5.08 3.93
N THR A 71 -5.63 5.80 2.86
CA THR A 71 -6.47 6.98 2.93
C THR A 71 -7.90 6.61 3.29
N LEU A 72 -8.42 5.53 2.72
CA LEU A 72 -9.75 5.03 3.06
C LEU A 72 -9.82 4.65 4.54
N LEU A 73 -8.81 3.94 5.05
CA LEU A 73 -8.76 3.55 6.46
C LEU A 73 -8.65 4.76 7.37
N ALA A 74 -7.83 5.74 7.00
CA ALA A 74 -7.67 6.96 7.78
C ALA A 74 -8.98 7.74 7.86
N TRP A 75 -9.72 7.78 6.75
CA TRP A 75 -11.02 8.44 6.74
C TRP A 75 -12.04 7.71 7.59
N LEU A 76 -12.11 6.37 7.47
CA LEU A 76 -13.12 5.57 8.17
C LEU A 76 -12.83 5.40 9.66
N PHE A 77 -11.57 5.17 10.03
CA PHE A 77 -11.21 4.78 11.40
C PHE A 77 -10.52 5.87 12.20
N TYR A 78 -9.84 6.80 11.54
CA TYR A 78 -9.13 7.87 12.25
C TYR A 78 -9.79 9.23 12.10
N GLY A 79 -10.93 9.29 11.40
CA GLY A 79 -11.67 10.53 11.22
C GLY A 79 -10.94 11.60 10.41
N GLN A 80 -9.98 11.22 9.61
CA GLN A 80 -9.24 12.16 8.78
C GLN A 80 -10.17 12.78 7.75
N ARG A 81 -10.13 14.10 7.62
CA ARG A 81 -10.93 14.81 6.64
C ARG A 81 -10.25 14.80 5.29
N LEU A 82 -11.05 14.57 4.24
CA LEU A 82 -10.60 14.62 2.86
C LEU A 82 -11.25 15.80 2.17
N ASP A 83 -10.44 16.75 1.73
CA ASP A 83 -10.94 17.87 0.94
C ASP A 83 -10.97 17.51 -0.55
N TRP A 84 -11.43 18.45 -1.39
CA TRP A 84 -11.53 18.23 -2.82
C TRP A 84 -10.18 17.92 -3.46
N ALA A 85 -9.11 18.57 -3.01
CA ALA A 85 -7.79 18.33 -3.54
C ALA A 85 -7.32 16.90 -3.25
N ALA A 86 -7.53 16.42 -2.03
CA ALA A 86 -7.17 15.06 -1.65
C ALA A 86 -7.97 14.03 -2.44
N ILE A 87 -9.28 14.22 -2.55
CA ILE A 87 -10.15 13.30 -3.31
C ILE A 87 -9.72 13.24 -4.78
N THR A 88 -9.49 14.41 -5.37
CA THR A 88 -9.08 14.51 -6.78
C THR A 88 -7.72 13.82 -6.99
N GLY A 89 -6.75 14.10 -6.12
CA GLY A 89 -5.41 13.51 -6.25
C GLY A 89 -5.43 12.00 -6.11
N ILE A 90 -6.17 11.49 -5.13
CA ILE A 90 -6.29 10.03 -4.93
C ILE A 90 -7.02 9.41 -6.12
N GLY A 91 -8.05 10.06 -6.63
CA GLY A 91 -8.75 9.60 -7.84
C GLY A 91 -7.81 9.49 -9.03
N LEU A 92 -6.92 10.46 -9.22
CA LEU A 92 -5.93 10.43 -10.29
C LEU A 92 -4.93 9.28 -10.11
N ILE A 93 -4.50 9.03 -8.89
CA ILE A 93 -3.59 7.91 -8.59
C ILE A 93 -4.27 6.58 -8.93
N VAL A 94 -5.50 6.39 -8.49
CA VAL A 94 -6.25 5.16 -8.76
C VAL A 94 -6.49 4.99 -10.26
N ALA A 95 -6.84 6.08 -10.95
CA ALA A 95 -7.02 6.05 -12.40
C ALA A 95 -5.72 5.69 -13.11
N GLY A 96 -4.58 6.23 -12.65
CA GLY A 96 -3.27 5.88 -13.20
C GLY A 96 -2.93 4.41 -13.04
N VAL A 97 -3.21 3.85 -11.87
CA VAL A 97 -3.00 2.40 -11.63
C VAL A 97 -3.89 1.58 -12.55
N ALA A 98 -5.14 1.97 -12.71
CA ALA A 98 -6.07 1.28 -13.60
C ALA A 98 -5.58 1.30 -15.06
N VAL A 99 -5.06 2.44 -15.52
CA VAL A 99 -4.50 2.57 -16.87
C VAL A 99 -3.32 1.60 -17.04
N ILE A 100 -2.42 1.54 -16.07
CA ILE A 100 -1.28 0.63 -16.14
C ILE A 100 -1.76 -0.82 -16.23
N LYS A 101 -2.69 -1.21 -15.39
CA LYS A 101 -3.15 -2.59 -15.30
C LYS A 101 -3.90 -3.02 -16.56
N ILE A 102 -4.69 -2.12 -17.15
CA ILE A 102 -5.57 -2.46 -18.28
C ILE A 102 -4.88 -2.22 -19.61
N CYS A 103 -4.14 -1.12 -19.74
CA CYS A 103 -3.67 -0.63 -21.04
C CYS A 103 -2.20 -0.91 -21.31
N SER A 104 -1.38 -1.12 -20.27
CA SER A 104 0.05 -1.32 -20.48
C SER A 104 0.34 -2.73 -20.97
N SER A 105 1.17 -2.83 -22.00
CA SER A 105 1.68 -4.11 -22.49
C SER A 105 2.77 -4.68 -21.58
N ALA A 106 3.28 -3.89 -20.63
CA ALA A 106 4.33 -4.33 -19.70
C ALA A 106 3.81 -5.18 -18.54
N THR A 107 2.50 -5.21 -18.31
CA THR A 107 1.91 -5.95 -17.19
C THR A 107 1.48 -7.37 -17.52
#